data_d5df0f91c812f70d93223a8d0264adb3
#
_entry.id   d5df0f91c812f70d93223a8d0264adb3
#
_cell.length_a   1.000
_cell.length_b   1.000
_cell.length_c   1.000
_cell.angle_alpha   90.00
_cell.angle_beta   90.00
_cell.angle_gamma   90.00
#
_symmetry.space_group_name_H-M   'P 1'
#
loop_
_entity.id
_entity.type
_entity.pdbx_description
1 polymer ?
#
loop_
_entity_poly.entity_id
_entity_poly.type
_entity_poly.pdbx_seq_one_letter_code
_entity_poly.pdbx_strand_id
1 'polypeptide(L)'
;MKSFRIVPEIKMCDTFDEFIVNFGLNERDLILTDGFLRDNFVTPKNLPCHVVAQDDFGGGEPSSTKVNAILKEVSKFDYDRVIAIGGGTAIDISKILSLDGVDDLLAVFKGEKPAVRKRKLVIIPTTCGTGSEVTNISIVAFEELNTKFGLA
;
A
#
# COMPACT_ATOMS: atom_id res chain seq x y z
N MET A 1 -32.28 11.80 8.19
CA MET A 1 -31.57 12.13 6.93
C MET A 1 -30.50 11.07 6.72
N LYS A 2 -30.44 10.43 5.53
CA LYS A 2 -29.39 9.45 5.20
C LYS A 2 -28.31 10.19 4.40
N SER A 3 -27.05 10.06 4.78
CA SER A 3 -25.90 10.66 4.06
C SER A 3 -24.90 9.58 3.68
N PHE A 4 -24.28 9.73 2.52
CA PHE A 4 -23.17 8.89 2.05
C PHE A 4 -22.02 9.83 1.71
N ARG A 5 -20.80 9.46 2.16
CA ARG A 5 -19.59 10.24 1.90
C ARG A 5 -18.46 9.31 1.51
N ILE A 6 -17.79 9.60 0.40
CA ILE A 6 -16.50 9.01 0.03
C ILE A 6 -15.43 10.06 0.30
N VAL A 7 -14.41 9.70 1.07
CA VAL A 7 -13.30 10.62 1.43
C VAL A 7 -12.21 10.67 0.35
N PRO A 8 -11.82 9.55 -0.30
CA PRO A 8 -10.82 9.59 -1.37
C PRO A 8 -11.32 10.38 -2.59
N GLU A 9 -10.42 11.13 -3.24
CA GLU A 9 -10.64 11.63 -4.59
C GLU A 9 -10.54 10.44 -5.57
N ILE A 10 -11.54 10.27 -6.42
CA ILE A 10 -11.58 9.21 -7.44
C ILE A 10 -11.28 9.85 -8.80
N LYS A 11 -10.25 9.33 -9.48
CA LYS A 11 -9.90 9.71 -10.85
C LYS A 11 -10.03 8.49 -11.75
N MET A 12 -10.55 8.68 -12.94
CA MET A 12 -10.64 7.65 -13.95
C MET A 12 -9.57 7.91 -15.01
N CYS A 13 -8.83 6.87 -15.36
CA CYS A 13 -7.89 6.84 -16.47
C CYS A 13 -8.24 5.63 -17.35
N ASP A 14 -8.18 5.78 -18.65
CA ASP A 14 -8.50 4.71 -19.59
C ASP A 14 -7.35 3.68 -19.68
N THR A 15 -6.12 4.12 -19.41
CA THR A 15 -4.94 3.28 -19.48
C THR A 15 -3.95 3.58 -18.36
N PHE A 16 -3.05 2.64 -18.08
CA PHE A 16 -1.94 2.86 -17.15
C PHE A 16 -0.94 3.91 -17.68
N ASP A 17 -0.77 4.01 -19.00
CA ASP A 17 0.09 5.04 -19.62
C ASP A 17 -0.48 6.45 -19.38
N GLU A 18 -1.79 6.61 -19.48
CA GLU A 18 -2.45 7.87 -19.14
C GLU A 18 -2.22 8.25 -17.68
N PHE A 19 -2.33 7.28 -16.75
CA PHE A 19 -2.01 7.51 -15.35
C PHE A 19 -0.56 7.97 -15.16
N ILE A 20 0.42 7.29 -15.80
CA ILE A 20 1.84 7.62 -15.69
C ILE A 20 2.08 9.09 -16.10
N VAL A 21 1.53 9.51 -17.24
CA VAL A 21 1.70 10.87 -17.76
C VAL A 21 1.03 11.91 -16.88
N ASN A 22 -0.24 11.69 -16.54
CA ASN A 22 -1.04 12.67 -15.80
C ASN A 22 -0.61 12.79 -14.32
N PHE A 23 -0.11 11.71 -13.73
CA PHE A 23 0.31 11.69 -12.33
C PHE A 23 1.75 12.18 -12.13
N GLY A 24 2.60 12.08 -13.17
CA GLY A 24 3.99 12.52 -13.15
C GLY A 24 4.81 11.71 -12.14
N LEU A 25 5.02 10.43 -12.42
CA LEU A 25 5.84 9.55 -11.60
C LEU A 25 7.31 10.01 -11.61
N ASN A 26 7.99 9.89 -10.46
CA ASN A 26 9.37 10.30 -10.29
C ASN A 26 10.12 9.39 -9.30
N GLU A 27 11.40 9.67 -9.07
CA GLU A 27 12.29 8.87 -8.21
C GLU A 27 11.91 8.86 -6.73
N ARG A 28 11.01 9.76 -6.31
CA ARG A 28 10.47 9.79 -4.93
C ARG A 28 9.14 9.08 -4.79
N ASP A 29 8.79 8.25 -5.77
CA ASP A 29 7.62 7.37 -5.70
C ASP A 29 8.01 5.95 -5.36
N LEU A 30 7.18 5.31 -4.54
CA LEU A 30 7.23 3.90 -4.24
C LEU A 30 5.97 3.20 -4.77
N ILE A 31 6.13 2.29 -5.71
CA ILE A 31 5.05 1.40 -6.15
C ILE A 31 5.14 0.11 -5.33
N LEU A 32 4.06 -0.22 -4.62
CA LEU A 32 3.85 -1.54 -4.05
C LEU A 32 2.82 -2.29 -4.88
N THR A 33 3.18 -3.48 -5.34
CA THR A 33 2.35 -4.27 -6.26
C THR A 33 2.51 -5.77 -6.01
N ASP A 34 1.90 -6.60 -6.85
CA ASP A 34 2.11 -8.05 -6.89
C ASP A 34 3.18 -8.37 -7.94
N GLY A 35 3.91 -9.48 -7.79
CA GLY A 35 4.99 -9.88 -8.71
C GLY A 35 4.51 -10.01 -10.14
N PHE A 36 3.34 -10.61 -10.35
CA PHE A 36 2.74 -10.71 -11.68
C PHE A 36 2.50 -9.35 -12.33
N LEU A 37 1.97 -8.39 -11.57
CA LEU A 37 1.71 -7.02 -12.07
C LEU A 37 3.02 -6.26 -12.28
N ARG A 38 3.99 -6.42 -11.38
CA ARG A 38 5.33 -5.86 -11.54
C ARG A 38 5.93 -6.28 -12.88
N ASP A 39 6.01 -7.57 -13.13
CA ASP A 39 6.77 -8.13 -14.25
C ASP A 39 6.09 -7.87 -15.59
N ASN A 40 4.76 -7.89 -15.64
CA ASN A 40 4.00 -7.79 -16.89
C ASN A 40 3.50 -6.37 -17.22
N PHE A 41 3.33 -5.49 -16.23
CA PHE A 41 2.71 -4.17 -16.45
C PHE A 41 3.58 -3.00 -15.98
N VAL A 42 4.29 -3.13 -14.86
CA VAL A 42 5.05 -2.01 -14.28
C VAL A 42 6.47 -1.95 -14.85
N THR A 43 7.23 -3.04 -14.76
CA THR A 43 8.63 -3.12 -15.24
C THR A 43 8.78 -2.76 -16.71
N PRO A 44 7.90 -3.21 -17.65
CA PRO A 44 8.01 -2.85 -19.06
C PRO A 44 7.90 -1.34 -19.34
N LYS A 45 7.39 -0.54 -18.39
CA LYS A 45 7.27 0.91 -18.54
C LYS A 45 8.54 1.68 -18.19
N ASN A 46 9.55 1.02 -17.64
CA ASN A 46 10.84 1.62 -17.25
C ASN A 46 10.66 2.93 -16.45
N LEU A 47 9.87 2.85 -15.38
CA LEU A 47 9.52 4.00 -14.56
C LEU A 47 10.70 4.44 -13.68
N PRO A 48 10.82 5.74 -13.35
CA PRO A 48 11.91 6.26 -12.53
C PRO A 48 11.76 5.96 -11.03
N CYS A 49 10.65 5.35 -10.61
CA CYS A 49 10.31 5.12 -9.21
C CYS A 49 10.80 3.76 -8.69
N HIS A 50 10.78 3.60 -7.36
CA HIS A 50 11.04 2.32 -6.72
C HIS A 50 9.83 1.39 -6.87
N VAL A 51 10.08 0.11 -7.14
CA VAL A 51 9.02 -0.90 -7.30
C VAL A 51 9.31 -2.08 -6.40
N VAL A 52 8.35 -2.43 -5.54
CA VAL A 52 8.43 -3.57 -4.62
C VAL A 52 7.22 -4.47 -4.84
N ALA A 53 7.43 -5.76 -5.03
CA ALA A 53 6.35 -6.74 -5.07
C ALA A 53 6.15 -7.35 -3.68
N GLN A 54 4.92 -7.28 -3.17
CA GLN A 54 4.60 -7.70 -1.81
C GLN A 54 4.73 -9.22 -1.62
N ASP A 55 4.52 -10.00 -2.66
CA ASP A 55 4.60 -11.47 -2.65
C ASP A 55 6.04 -12.00 -2.71
N ASP A 56 7.04 -11.18 -3.04
CA ASP A 56 8.46 -11.52 -2.84
C ASP A 56 8.80 -11.73 -1.34
N PHE A 57 7.96 -11.23 -0.42
CA PHE A 57 8.10 -11.33 1.03
C PHE A 57 7.17 -12.36 1.67
N GLY A 58 6.59 -13.23 0.87
CA GLY A 58 5.66 -14.28 1.31
C GLY A 58 4.27 -14.15 0.67
N GLY A 59 3.60 -15.27 0.45
CA GLY A 59 2.25 -15.32 -0.12
C GLY A 59 1.16 -14.91 0.85
N GLY A 60 -0.08 -14.85 0.36
CA GLY A 60 -1.28 -14.69 1.18
C GLY A 60 -1.53 -13.28 1.72
N GLU A 61 -2.32 -13.20 2.78
CA GLU A 61 -2.74 -11.97 3.44
C GLU A 61 -1.56 -11.22 4.08
N PRO A 62 -1.72 -9.92 4.44
CA PRO A 62 -0.71 -9.21 5.21
C PRO A 62 -0.48 -9.89 6.57
N SER A 63 0.75 -10.34 6.83
CA SER A 63 1.19 -10.80 8.14
C SER A 63 2.22 -9.86 8.74
N SER A 64 2.38 -9.87 10.07
CA SER A 64 3.37 -9.05 10.77
C SER A 64 4.78 -9.30 10.24
N THR A 65 5.14 -10.54 9.99
CA THR A 65 6.43 -10.95 9.41
C THR A 65 6.63 -10.32 8.03
N LYS A 66 5.65 -10.46 7.15
CA LYS A 66 5.67 -9.91 5.78
C LYS A 66 5.77 -8.38 5.77
N VAL A 67 4.91 -7.72 6.56
CA VAL A 67 4.89 -6.26 6.63
C VAL A 67 6.20 -5.71 7.17
N ASN A 68 6.76 -6.31 8.23
CA ASN A 68 8.06 -5.90 8.78
C ASN A 68 9.20 -6.08 7.77
N ALA A 69 9.19 -7.16 6.99
CA ALA A 69 10.19 -7.38 5.95
C ALA A 69 10.09 -6.31 4.83
N ILE A 70 8.88 -5.95 4.42
CA ILE A 70 8.64 -4.87 3.44
C ILE A 70 9.06 -3.51 4.01
N LEU A 71 8.70 -3.19 5.27
CA LEU A 71 9.14 -1.95 5.93
C LEU A 71 10.66 -1.82 5.95
N LYS A 72 11.36 -2.91 6.25
CA LYS A 72 12.83 -2.96 6.20
C LYS A 72 13.37 -2.76 4.79
N GLU A 73 12.74 -3.33 3.77
CA GLU A 73 13.15 -3.14 2.37
C GLU A 73 12.98 -1.70 1.94
N VAL A 74 11.78 -1.12 2.15
CA VAL A 74 11.47 0.24 1.71
C VAL A 74 12.21 1.32 2.51
N SER A 75 12.72 1.01 3.71
CA SER A 75 13.55 1.95 4.48
C SER A 75 14.87 2.33 3.80
N LYS A 76 15.27 1.59 2.78
CA LYS A 76 16.44 1.89 1.93
C LYS A 76 16.15 3.01 0.91
N PHE A 77 14.89 3.36 0.73
CA PHE A 77 14.44 4.33 -0.26
C PHE A 77 13.95 5.61 0.41
N ASP A 78 14.13 6.73 -0.26
CA ASP A 78 13.57 8.01 0.15
C ASP A 78 12.37 8.33 -0.75
N TYR A 79 11.15 8.25 -0.21
CA TYR A 79 9.92 8.40 -0.97
C TYR A 79 8.87 9.24 -0.25
N ASP A 80 8.10 10.01 -1.03
CA ASP A 80 7.04 10.91 -0.56
C ASP A 80 5.65 10.39 -0.89
N ARG A 81 5.55 9.52 -1.90
CA ARG A 81 4.26 8.99 -2.37
C ARG A 81 4.33 7.47 -2.44
N VAL A 82 3.26 6.82 -2.01
CA VAL A 82 3.05 5.37 -2.14
C VAL A 82 1.95 5.14 -3.16
N ILE A 83 2.22 4.33 -4.17
CA ILE A 83 1.27 3.90 -5.20
C ILE A 83 1.02 2.41 -5.01
N ALA A 84 -0.17 2.06 -4.54
CA ALA A 84 -0.62 0.68 -4.46
C ALA A 84 -1.22 0.25 -5.80
N ILE A 85 -0.67 -0.77 -6.44
CA ILE A 85 -1.25 -1.39 -7.64
C ILE A 85 -1.50 -2.86 -7.32
N GLY A 86 -2.75 -3.24 -7.08
CA GLY A 86 -3.05 -4.61 -6.67
C GLY A 86 -4.38 -4.79 -5.96
N GLY A 87 -4.55 -5.93 -5.33
CA GLY A 87 -5.70 -6.27 -4.50
C GLY A 87 -5.58 -5.79 -3.07
N GLY A 88 -6.49 -6.27 -2.19
CA GLY A 88 -6.57 -5.86 -0.79
C GLY A 88 -5.25 -5.95 -0.02
N THR A 89 -4.45 -6.99 -0.25
CA THR A 89 -3.14 -7.18 0.40
C THR A 89 -2.18 -6.02 0.08
N ALA A 90 -1.99 -5.70 -1.20
CA ALA A 90 -1.12 -4.60 -1.62
C ALA A 90 -1.64 -3.25 -1.09
N ILE A 91 -2.96 -3.04 -1.12
CA ILE A 91 -3.60 -1.81 -0.64
C ILE A 91 -3.39 -1.65 0.87
N ASP A 92 -3.67 -2.68 1.67
CA ASP A 92 -3.57 -2.62 3.13
C ASP A 92 -2.12 -2.41 3.60
N ILE A 93 -1.15 -3.07 2.96
CA ILE A 93 0.27 -2.82 3.24
C ILE A 93 0.65 -1.37 2.86
N SER A 94 0.19 -0.87 1.72
CA SER A 94 0.49 0.48 1.27
C SER A 94 -0.04 1.58 2.20
N LYS A 95 -1.17 1.33 2.88
CA LYS A 95 -1.66 2.22 3.95
C LYS A 95 -0.65 2.34 5.08
N ILE A 96 -0.04 1.22 5.50
CA ILE A 96 1.01 1.21 6.52
C ILE A 96 2.25 1.95 6.03
N LEU A 97 2.69 1.72 4.79
CA LEU A 97 3.84 2.42 4.20
C LEU A 97 3.63 3.93 4.06
N SER A 98 2.39 4.40 4.08
CA SER A 98 2.07 5.83 4.06
C SER A 98 2.23 6.52 5.41
N LEU A 99 2.40 5.75 6.49
CA LEU A 99 2.60 6.26 7.85
C LEU A 99 4.05 6.71 8.08
N ASP A 100 4.25 7.54 9.12
CA ASP A 100 5.56 7.94 9.61
C ASP A 100 6.04 7.01 10.71
N GLY A 101 7.33 6.66 10.70
CA GLY A 101 8.03 6.07 11.85
C GLY A 101 7.43 4.75 12.35
N VAL A 102 7.00 3.86 11.45
CA VAL A 102 6.52 2.52 11.83
C VAL A 102 7.75 1.63 12.11
N ASP A 103 8.33 1.79 13.31
CA ASP A 103 9.45 1.01 13.83
C ASP A 103 8.98 -0.18 14.69
N ASP A 104 7.77 -0.10 15.23
CA ASP A 104 7.10 -1.16 16.00
C ASP A 104 5.65 -1.30 15.51
N LEU A 105 5.46 -2.22 14.57
CA LEU A 105 4.17 -2.45 13.93
C LEU A 105 3.09 -2.84 14.95
N LEU A 106 3.42 -3.69 15.90
CA LEU A 106 2.46 -4.16 16.91
C LEU A 106 2.00 -3.04 17.83
N ALA A 107 2.92 -2.19 18.28
CA ALA A 107 2.60 -1.03 19.13
C ALA A 107 1.68 -0.04 18.40
N VAL A 108 1.89 0.18 17.09
CA VAL A 108 1.01 1.03 16.27
C VAL A 108 -0.39 0.41 16.17
N PHE A 109 -0.51 -0.89 15.91
CA PHE A 109 -1.79 -1.58 15.79
C PHE A 109 -2.55 -1.70 17.12
N LYS A 110 -1.84 -1.71 18.25
CA LYS A 110 -2.44 -1.65 19.60
C LYS A 110 -2.80 -0.24 20.06
N GLY A 111 -2.43 0.79 19.28
CA GLY A 111 -2.64 2.18 19.66
C GLY A 111 -1.67 2.70 20.74
N GLU A 112 -0.61 1.95 21.02
CA GLU A 112 0.47 2.35 21.95
C GLU A 112 1.41 3.39 21.32
N LYS A 113 1.50 3.38 19.98
CA LYS A 113 2.16 4.39 19.16
C LYS A 113 1.17 5.03 18.18
N PRO A 114 1.27 6.32 17.89
CA PRO A 114 0.35 6.99 16.98
C PRO A 114 0.57 6.54 15.53
N ALA A 115 -0.53 6.31 14.80
CA ALA A 115 -0.52 6.12 13.36
C ALA A 115 -0.64 7.50 12.66
N VAL A 116 0.47 8.08 12.27
CA VAL A 116 0.51 9.41 11.63
C VAL A 116 0.77 9.27 10.14
N ARG A 117 -0.16 9.74 9.31
CA ARG A 117 0.04 9.76 7.86
C ARG A 117 1.08 10.83 7.50
N LYS A 118 2.10 10.43 6.77
CA LYS A 118 3.15 11.31 6.28
C LYS A 118 3.17 11.39 4.74
N ARG A 119 2.87 10.29 4.08
CA ARG A 119 3.01 10.16 2.63
C ARG A 119 1.67 10.15 1.93
N LYS A 120 1.61 10.70 0.73
CA LYS A 120 0.43 10.59 -0.12
C LYS A 120 0.26 9.14 -0.57
N LEU A 121 -0.95 8.62 -0.43
CA LEU A 121 -1.32 7.29 -0.90
C LEU A 121 -2.20 7.41 -2.16
N VAL A 122 -1.83 6.69 -3.19
CA VAL A 122 -2.59 6.50 -4.43
C VAL A 122 -2.89 5.02 -4.57
N ILE A 123 -4.11 4.68 -4.94
CA ILE A 123 -4.54 3.28 -5.05
C ILE A 123 -5.08 3.04 -6.44
N ILE A 124 -4.54 2.02 -7.11
CA ILE A 124 -5.03 1.48 -8.38
C ILE A 124 -5.48 0.04 -8.09
N PRO A 125 -6.76 -0.17 -7.77
CA PRO A 125 -7.27 -1.49 -7.43
C PRO A 125 -7.34 -2.38 -8.68
N THR A 126 -6.92 -3.63 -8.55
CA THR A 126 -6.97 -4.64 -9.62
C THR A 126 -7.95 -5.77 -9.34
N THR A 127 -8.54 -5.78 -8.15
CA THR A 127 -9.57 -6.75 -7.75
C THR A 127 -10.79 -6.01 -7.22
N CYS A 128 -11.97 -6.55 -7.49
CA CYS A 128 -13.21 -6.04 -6.90
C CYS A 128 -13.57 -6.82 -5.63
N GLY A 129 -14.28 -6.18 -4.70
CA GLY A 129 -14.95 -6.83 -3.58
C GLY A 129 -14.38 -6.57 -2.19
N THR A 130 -13.11 -6.20 -2.03
CA THR A 130 -12.54 -5.93 -0.70
C THR A 130 -12.95 -4.58 -0.13
N GLY A 131 -13.16 -3.58 -0.98
CA GLY A 131 -13.44 -2.20 -0.56
C GLY A 131 -12.24 -1.51 0.10
N SER A 132 -11.06 -2.14 0.10
CA SER A 132 -9.86 -1.56 0.72
C SER A 132 -9.48 -0.21 0.10
N GLU A 133 -9.81 0.02 -1.16
CA GLU A 133 -9.52 1.26 -1.89
C GLU A 133 -10.30 2.49 -1.37
N VAL A 134 -11.42 2.26 -0.68
CA VAL A 134 -12.29 3.34 -0.16
C VAL A 134 -12.34 3.40 1.36
N THR A 135 -11.56 2.56 2.05
CA THR A 135 -11.47 2.55 3.51
C THR A 135 -10.10 3.02 4.00
N ASN A 136 -10.04 3.50 5.24
CA ASN A 136 -8.79 3.80 5.93
C ASN A 136 -8.25 2.60 6.73
N ILE A 137 -8.96 1.46 6.74
CA ILE A 137 -8.60 0.30 7.55
C ILE A 137 -7.54 -0.53 6.83
N SER A 138 -6.49 -0.91 7.55
CA SER A 138 -5.50 -1.92 7.17
C SER A 138 -5.59 -3.10 8.13
N ILE A 139 -5.66 -4.33 7.60
CA ILE A 139 -5.75 -5.55 8.41
C ILE A 139 -4.44 -6.32 8.29
N VAL A 140 -3.85 -6.68 9.44
CA VAL A 140 -2.62 -7.48 9.54
C VAL A 140 -2.82 -8.65 10.49
N ALA A 141 -2.40 -9.83 10.07
CA ALA A 141 -2.30 -11.01 10.91
C ALA A 141 -1.00 -10.94 11.72
N PHE A 142 -1.11 -10.98 13.05
CA PHE A 142 0.02 -11.10 13.96
C PHE A 142 0.15 -12.57 14.31
N GLU A 143 1.05 -13.26 13.63
CA GLU A 143 1.22 -14.71 13.70
C GLU A 143 1.62 -15.16 15.09
N GLU A 144 2.47 -14.38 15.77
CA GLU A 144 2.93 -14.61 17.13
C GLU A 144 1.81 -14.53 18.19
N LEU A 145 0.72 -13.84 17.88
CA LEU A 145 -0.45 -13.68 18.75
C LEU A 145 -1.66 -14.51 18.28
N ASN A 146 -1.51 -15.21 17.15
CA ASN A 146 -2.58 -15.96 16.49
C ASN A 146 -3.87 -15.13 16.34
N THR A 147 -3.73 -13.86 15.95
CA THR A 147 -4.85 -12.91 15.84
C THR A 147 -4.68 -11.94 14.68
N LYS A 148 -5.76 -11.27 14.30
CA LYS A 148 -5.73 -10.18 13.31
C LYS A 148 -6.13 -8.87 13.99
N PHE A 149 -5.38 -7.80 13.71
CA PHE A 149 -5.73 -6.45 14.12
C PHE A 149 -6.05 -5.60 12.91
N GLY A 150 -6.96 -4.66 13.09
CA GLY A 150 -7.27 -3.59 12.14
C GLY A 150 -6.74 -2.26 12.66
N LEU A 151 -6.04 -1.52 11.81
CA LEU A 151 -5.61 -0.15 12.05
C LEU A 151 -6.48 0.77 11.20
N ALA A 152 -7.08 1.81 11.82
CA ALA A 152 -7.95 2.78 11.17
C ALA A 152 -7.40 4.21 11.22
#